data_c74fa48aecec26267e32b2d3220a6933
#
_entry.id   c74fa48aecec26267e32b2d3220a6933
#
_cell.length_a   1.000
_cell.length_b   1.000
_cell.length_c   1.000
_cell.angle_alpha   90.00
_cell.angle_beta   90.00
_cell.angle_gamma   90.00
#
_symmetry.space_group_name_H-M   'P 1'
#
loop_
_entity.id
_entity.type
_entity.pdbx_description
1 polymer ?
#
loop_
_entity_poly.entity_id
_entity_poly.type
_entity_poly.pdbx_seq_one_letter_code
_entity_poly.pdbx_strand_id
1 'polypeptide(L)'
;MKKRKIVGICSSVGNKAKATNNTYPIIFINRIFIEISHSYNLIPIILSPTVDISEIEQMANMIDFLILTGGEDIHPQFYNEVINYDYYEYNACNPTLERDYFEIQLYSISKSLGKSILGICRGMQIINISEGGTLCQNIDTYLEHSIRKDGWIPYHSIKIKKNTILHQLLDIEEY
;
A
#
# COMPACT_ATOMS: atom_id res chain seq x y z
N MET A 1 31.45 11.16 4.74
CA MET A 1 30.02 11.50 4.54
C MET A 1 29.18 10.42 5.21
N LYS A 2 28.13 10.78 5.98
CA LYS A 2 27.23 9.80 6.58
C LYS A 2 26.42 9.09 5.46
N LYS A 3 26.40 7.77 5.45
CA LYS A 3 25.65 6.99 4.45
C LYS A 3 24.16 7.35 4.55
N ARG A 4 23.54 7.70 3.42
CA ARG A 4 22.11 7.97 3.36
C ARG A 4 21.32 6.67 3.52
N LYS A 5 20.18 6.78 4.17
CA LYS A 5 19.24 5.67 4.35
C LYS A 5 18.43 5.41 3.08
N ILE A 6 18.10 4.15 2.85
CA ILE A 6 17.35 3.70 1.68
C ILE A 6 15.90 3.45 2.09
N VAL A 7 14.96 4.02 1.35
CA VAL A 7 13.54 3.72 1.49
C VAL A 7 13.05 2.91 0.28
N GLY A 8 12.54 1.71 0.55
CA GLY A 8 11.85 0.89 -0.44
C GLY A 8 10.39 1.34 -0.55
N ILE A 9 9.92 1.57 -1.75
CA ILE A 9 8.57 2.01 -2.06
C ILE A 9 7.92 0.97 -2.96
N CYS A 10 6.87 0.29 -2.47
CA CYS A 10 6.12 -0.68 -3.26
C CYS A 10 5.41 0.01 -4.41
N SER A 11 5.58 -0.54 -5.61
CA SER A 11 4.91 -0.05 -6.81
C SER A 11 3.52 -0.66 -6.98
N SER A 12 2.65 0.07 -7.70
CA SER A 12 1.42 -0.48 -8.25
C SER A 12 1.70 -1.16 -9.60
N VAL A 13 0.83 -2.11 -9.95
CA VAL A 13 0.81 -2.78 -11.25
C VAL A 13 -0.43 -2.32 -12.00
N GLY A 14 -0.33 -2.11 -13.29
CA GLY A 14 -1.46 -1.69 -14.12
C GLY A 14 -1.21 -1.91 -15.59
N ASN A 15 -2.18 -1.52 -16.38
CA ASN A 15 -2.10 -1.58 -17.84
C ASN A 15 -2.21 -0.18 -18.44
N LYS A 16 -1.30 0.12 -19.35
CA LYS A 16 -1.35 1.37 -20.12
C LYS A 16 -1.87 1.10 -21.53
N ALA A 17 -2.93 1.81 -21.91
CA ALA A 17 -3.46 1.75 -23.27
C ALA A 17 -2.49 2.39 -24.27
N LYS A 18 -2.34 1.76 -25.45
CA LYS A 18 -1.70 2.35 -26.63
C LYS A 18 -2.75 2.99 -27.51
N ALA A 19 -2.34 3.92 -28.38
CA ALA A 19 -3.20 4.49 -29.42
C ALA A 19 -3.80 3.45 -30.38
N THR A 20 -3.28 2.24 -30.42
CA THR A 20 -3.70 1.10 -31.24
C THR A 20 -4.65 0.13 -30.52
N ASN A 21 -5.34 0.53 -29.46
CA ASN A 21 -6.21 -0.30 -28.61
C ASN A 21 -5.53 -1.50 -27.91
N ASN A 22 -4.21 -1.65 -28.02
CA ASN A 22 -3.47 -2.63 -27.25
C ASN A 22 -3.08 -2.05 -25.88
N THR A 23 -3.06 -2.91 -24.86
CA THR A 23 -2.53 -2.58 -23.54
C THR A 23 -1.19 -3.26 -23.32
N TYR A 24 -0.38 -2.70 -22.45
CA TYR A 24 0.82 -3.35 -21.96
C TYR A 24 0.97 -3.12 -20.45
N PRO A 25 1.51 -4.11 -19.72
CA PRO A 25 1.68 -3.98 -18.28
C PRO A 25 2.69 -2.89 -17.96
N ILE A 26 2.41 -2.15 -16.91
CA ILE A 26 3.30 -1.13 -16.36
C ILE A 26 3.41 -1.28 -14.86
N ILE A 27 4.54 -0.84 -14.33
CA ILE A 27 4.77 -0.62 -12.92
C ILE A 27 4.84 0.88 -12.70
N PHE A 28 4.15 1.40 -11.68
CA PHE A 28 4.12 2.83 -11.43
C PHE A 28 3.98 3.15 -9.94
N ILE A 29 4.39 4.36 -9.57
CA ILE A 29 4.15 4.94 -8.25
C ILE A 29 3.74 6.40 -8.40
N ASN A 30 3.11 6.96 -7.39
CA ASN A 30 2.90 8.40 -7.33
C ASN A 30 4.24 9.09 -7.02
N ARG A 31 4.60 10.07 -7.84
CA ARG A 31 5.85 10.84 -7.73
C ARG A 31 6.06 11.49 -6.37
N ILE A 32 5.00 11.79 -5.64
CA ILE A 32 5.05 12.39 -4.31
C ILE A 32 5.92 11.58 -3.34
N PHE A 33 5.91 10.23 -3.44
CA PHE A 33 6.74 9.38 -2.58
C PHE A 33 8.24 9.60 -2.80
N ILE A 34 8.64 9.87 -4.05
CA ILE A 34 10.03 10.21 -4.40
C ILE A 34 10.41 11.59 -3.83
N GLU A 35 9.53 12.57 -4.02
CA GLU A 35 9.76 13.94 -3.57
C GLU A 35 9.87 14.02 -2.05
N ILE A 36 8.96 13.37 -1.32
CA ILE A 36 9.03 13.27 0.14
C ILE A 36 10.31 12.55 0.58
N SER A 37 10.68 11.45 -0.05
CA SER A 37 11.92 10.74 0.30
C SER A 37 13.14 11.65 0.17
N HIS A 38 13.23 12.42 -0.90
CA HIS A 38 14.32 13.37 -1.10
C HIS A 38 14.32 14.50 -0.05
N SER A 39 13.15 15.02 0.35
CA SER A 39 13.06 16.09 1.36
C SER A 39 13.56 15.63 2.74
N TYR A 40 13.47 14.32 3.04
CA TYR A 40 14.04 13.70 4.23
C TYR A 40 15.46 13.14 4.02
N ASN A 41 16.13 13.50 2.92
CA ASN A 41 17.48 13.04 2.60
C ASN A 41 17.61 11.51 2.52
N LEU A 42 16.54 10.82 2.08
CA LEU A 42 16.52 9.38 1.83
C LEU A 42 16.86 9.08 0.36
N ILE A 43 17.24 7.83 0.10
CA ILE A 43 17.40 7.29 -1.27
C ILE A 43 16.17 6.43 -1.55
N PRO A 44 15.22 6.87 -2.42
CA PRO A 44 14.10 6.06 -2.80
C PRO A 44 14.49 4.98 -3.80
N ILE A 45 14.04 3.74 -3.56
CA ILE A 45 14.07 2.64 -4.52
C ILE A 45 12.66 2.13 -4.75
N ILE A 46 12.29 1.93 -6.00
CA ILE A 46 11.00 1.35 -6.36
C ILE A 46 11.14 -0.17 -6.32
N LEU A 47 10.28 -0.81 -5.52
CA LEU A 47 10.22 -2.26 -5.39
C LEU A 47 9.12 -2.80 -6.30
N SER A 48 9.51 -3.68 -7.22
CA SER A 48 8.62 -4.34 -8.16
C SER A 48 8.05 -5.61 -7.55
N PRO A 49 6.73 -5.88 -7.69
CA PRO A 49 6.16 -7.16 -7.30
C PRO A 49 6.87 -8.34 -7.96
N THR A 50 7.03 -9.41 -7.19
CA THR A 50 7.56 -10.72 -7.60
C THR A 50 6.98 -11.78 -6.67
N VAL A 51 6.93 -13.02 -7.12
CA VAL A 51 6.57 -14.18 -6.30
C VAL A 51 7.78 -14.98 -5.82
N ASP A 52 8.99 -14.59 -6.23
CA ASP A 52 10.23 -15.21 -5.78
C ASP A 52 10.60 -14.71 -4.39
N ILE A 53 10.48 -15.60 -3.41
CA ILE A 53 10.75 -15.26 -2.01
C ILE A 53 12.21 -14.83 -1.78
N SER A 54 13.16 -15.35 -2.54
CA SER A 54 14.58 -14.99 -2.40
C SER A 54 14.84 -13.57 -2.89
N GLU A 55 14.14 -13.12 -3.92
CA GLU A 55 14.17 -11.71 -4.36
C GLU A 55 13.56 -10.79 -3.32
N ILE A 56 12.42 -11.19 -2.74
CA ILE A 56 11.74 -10.42 -1.69
C ILE A 56 12.65 -10.26 -0.46
N GLU A 57 13.32 -11.35 -0.04
CA GLU A 57 14.30 -11.30 1.05
C GLU A 57 15.46 -10.35 0.76
N GLN A 58 16.00 -10.38 -0.45
CA GLN A 58 17.06 -9.46 -0.86
C GLN A 58 16.58 -8.02 -0.85
N MET A 59 15.40 -7.73 -1.38
CA MET A 59 14.79 -6.39 -1.35
C MET A 59 14.63 -5.89 0.09
N ALA A 60 14.09 -6.72 1.00
CA ALA A 60 13.94 -6.38 2.41
C ALA A 60 15.27 -6.07 3.10
N ASN A 61 16.33 -6.82 2.77
CA ASN A 61 17.67 -6.58 3.31
C ASN A 61 18.32 -5.29 2.79
N MET A 62 18.02 -4.89 1.54
CA MET A 62 18.60 -3.70 0.91
C MET A 62 18.08 -2.37 1.50
N ILE A 63 16.88 -2.34 2.07
CA ILE A 63 16.21 -1.12 2.53
C ILE A 63 16.39 -0.88 4.02
N ASP A 64 16.30 0.38 4.44
CA ASP A 64 16.26 0.77 5.85
C ASP A 64 14.81 1.03 6.31
N PHE A 65 13.94 1.47 5.38
CA PHE A 65 12.52 1.77 5.59
C PHE A 65 11.69 1.19 4.48
N LEU A 66 10.44 0.82 4.79
CA LEU A 66 9.47 0.32 3.80
C LEU A 66 8.25 1.24 3.74
N ILE A 67 7.82 1.61 2.53
CA ILE A 67 6.54 2.27 2.27
C ILE A 67 5.68 1.33 1.42
N LEU A 68 4.56 0.88 2.02
CA LEU A 68 3.48 0.19 1.33
C LEU A 68 2.49 1.24 0.84
N THR A 69 2.33 1.35 -0.46
CA THR A 69 1.54 2.42 -1.09
C THR A 69 0.05 2.08 -1.19
N GLY A 70 -0.75 3.07 -1.57
CA GLY A 70 -2.14 2.86 -1.95
C GLY A 70 -2.30 2.08 -3.26
N GLY A 71 -3.53 1.72 -3.60
CA GLY A 71 -3.84 1.01 -4.84
C GLY A 71 -5.18 0.29 -4.80
N GLU A 72 -5.29 -0.72 -5.64
CA GLU A 72 -6.43 -1.62 -5.80
C GLU A 72 -6.71 -2.45 -4.54
N ASP A 73 -7.91 -3.04 -4.48
CA ASP A 73 -8.31 -3.89 -3.36
C ASP A 73 -7.43 -5.14 -3.24
N ILE A 74 -7.36 -5.69 -2.03
CA ILE A 74 -6.61 -6.91 -1.74
C ILE A 74 -7.56 -8.10 -1.92
N HIS A 75 -7.08 -9.14 -2.57
CA HIS A 75 -7.89 -10.34 -2.84
C HIS A 75 -8.31 -11.04 -1.54
N PRO A 76 -9.60 -11.36 -1.36
CA PRO A 76 -10.15 -11.91 -0.11
C PRO A 76 -9.52 -13.22 0.36
N GLN A 77 -8.91 -14.01 -0.53
CA GLN A 77 -8.18 -15.22 -0.13
C GLN A 77 -7.07 -14.97 0.90
N PHE A 78 -6.48 -13.76 0.92
CA PHE A 78 -5.39 -13.43 1.83
C PHE A 78 -5.85 -13.13 3.27
N TYR A 79 -7.16 -12.99 3.47
CA TYR A 79 -7.77 -12.85 4.79
C TYR A 79 -8.93 -13.83 5.04
N ASN A 80 -8.89 -14.99 4.32
CA ASN A 80 -9.78 -16.15 4.47
C ASN A 80 -11.27 -15.83 4.24
N GLU A 81 -11.57 -14.90 3.35
CA GLU A 81 -12.92 -14.54 2.96
C GLU A 81 -13.24 -15.02 1.54
N VAL A 82 -14.53 -15.24 1.27
CA VAL A 82 -15.02 -15.53 -0.07
C VAL A 82 -15.17 -14.24 -0.84
N ILE A 83 -14.76 -14.25 -2.11
CA ILE A 83 -14.88 -13.06 -2.97
C ILE A 83 -16.35 -12.67 -3.19
N ASN A 84 -16.65 -11.39 -2.98
CA ASN A 84 -17.95 -10.82 -3.34
C ASN A 84 -17.92 -10.38 -4.80
N TYR A 85 -18.35 -11.28 -5.71
CA TYR A 85 -18.32 -11.03 -7.15
C TYR A 85 -19.19 -9.85 -7.58
N ASP A 86 -20.32 -9.61 -6.95
CA ASP A 86 -21.19 -8.46 -7.28
C ASP A 86 -20.47 -7.13 -7.07
N TYR A 87 -19.63 -7.05 -6.04
CA TYR A 87 -18.81 -5.86 -5.76
C TYR A 87 -17.69 -5.68 -6.80
N TYR A 88 -16.95 -6.76 -7.11
CA TYR A 88 -15.80 -6.69 -8.02
C TYR A 88 -16.20 -6.48 -9.48
N GLU A 89 -17.33 -7.03 -9.95
CA GLU A 89 -17.86 -6.77 -11.29
C GLU A 89 -18.24 -5.29 -11.49
N TYR A 90 -18.73 -4.63 -10.43
CA TYR A 90 -19.21 -3.25 -10.51
C TYR A 90 -18.10 -2.20 -10.39
N ASN A 91 -17.03 -2.48 -9.67
CA ASN A 91 -16.04 -1.47 -9.27
C ASN A 91 -14.71 -1.51 -10.04
N ALA A 92 -14.51 -2.44 -10.95
CA ALA A 92 -13.29 -2.58 -11.77
C ALA A 92 -11.94 -2.56 -10.98
N CYS A 93 -12.00 -2.77 -9.67
CA CYS A 93 -10.85 -2.83 -8.78
C CYS A 93 -10.33 -4.26 -8.69
N ASN A 94 -9.81 -4.78 -9.81
CA ASN A 94 -9.30 -6.16 -9.86
C ASN A 94 -8.03 -6.29 -9.01
N PRO A 95 -8.05 -7.06 -7.92
CA PRO A 95 -6.87 -7.32 -7.12
C PRO A 95 -5.80 -8.05 -7.94
N THR A 96 -4.56 -7.72 -7.71
CA THR A 96 -3.42 -8.40 -8.32
C THR A 96 -2.79 -9.34 -7.30
N LEU A 97 -3.05 -10.65 -7.44
CA LEU A 97 -2.55 -11.67 -6.52
C LEU A 97 -1.03 -11.62 -6.32
N GLU A 98 -0.31 -11.29 -7.37
CA GLU A 98 1.15 -11.15 -7.33
C GLU A 98 1.57 -10.01 -6.39
N ARG A 99 0.93 -8.84 -6.51
CA ARG A 99 1.21 -7.69 -5.65
C ARG A 99 0.80 -7.95 -4.20
N ASP A 100 -0.35 -8.59 -3.99
CA ASP A 100 -0.83 -8.93 -2.65
C ASP A 100 0.16 -9.87 -1.95
N TYR A 101 0.54 -10.96 -2.61
CA TYR A 101 1.53 -11.90 -2.10
C TYR A 101 2.86 -11.20 -1.79
N PHE A 102 3.37 -10.45 -2.77
CA PHE A 102 4.62 -9.70 -2.64
C PHE A 102 4.63 -8.79 -1.41
N GLU A 103 3.63 -7.94 -1.26
CA GLU A 103 3.61 -6.96 -0.18
C GLU A 103 3.40 -7.60 1.19
N ILE A 104 2.62 -8.69 1.29
CA ILE A 104 2.46 -9.48 2.53
C ILE A 104 3.79 -10.11 2.94
N GLN A 105 4.51 -10.75 2.01
CA GLN A 105 5.81 -11.35 2.31
C GLN A 105 6.85 -10.28 2.66
N LEU A 106 6.93 -9.22 1.87
CA LEU A 106 7.86 -8.12 2.11
C LEU A 106 7.63 -7.43 3.46
N TYR A 107 6.35 -7.23 3.84
CA TYR A 107 6.00 -6.73 5.16
C TYR A 107 6.51 -7.66 6.26
N SER A 108 6.19 -8.95 6.18
CA SER A 108 6.54 -9.94 7.20
C SER A 108 8.05 -10.04 7.40
N ILE A 109 8.81 -10.09 6.32
CA ILE A 109 10.28 -10.13 6.35
C ILE A 109 10.84 -8.82 6.88
N SER A 110 10.38 -7.68 6.40
CA SER A 110 10.85 -6.37 6.85
C SER A 110 10.59 -6.14 8.34
N LYS A 111 9.42 -6.58 8.84
CA LYS A 111 9.07 -6.55 10.26
C LYS A 111 10.02 -7.42 11.08
N SER A 112 10.31 -8.65 10.65
CA SER A 112 11.24 -9.55 11.34
C SER A 112 12.68 -8.99 11.41
N LEU A 113 13.06 -8.21 10.40
CA LEU A 113 14.34 -7.49 10.34
C LEU A 113 14.33 -6.17 11.14
N GLY A 114 13.24 -5.84 11.83
CA GLY A 114 13.12 -4.62 12.63
C GLY A 114 13.09 -3.33 11.81
N LYS A 115 12.70 -3.39 10.54
CA LYS A 115 12.59 -2.19 9.70
C LYS A 115 11.38 -1.34 10.11
N SER A 116 11.48 -0.03 9.96
CA SER A 116 10.32 0.86 10.09
C SER A 116 9.46 0.77 8.84
N ILE A 117 8.14 0.62 9.02
CA ILE A 117 7.19 0.38 7.93
C ILE A 117 6.07 1.42 8.01
N LEU A 118 5.75 2.03 6.88
CA LEU A 118 4.61 2.94 6.72
C LEU A 118 3.64 2.36 5.68
N GLY A 119 2.40 2.07 6.11
CA GLY A 119 1.32 1.67 5.21
C GLY A 119 0.35 2.82 4.97
N ILE A 120 0.06 3.13 3.71
CA ILE A 120 -0.86 4.20 3.30
C ILE A 120 -2.01 3.60 2.51
N CYS A 121 -3.26 3.85 2.91
CA CYS A 121 -4.47 3.34 2.28
C CYS A 121 -4.41 1.81 2.17
N ARG A 122 -4.27 1.24 0.97
CA ARG A 122 -4.08 -0.19 0.75
C ARG A 122 -2.91 -0.77 1.58
N GLY A 123 -1.80 -0.04 1.71
CA GLY A 123 -0.66 -0.49 2.53
C GLY A 123 -1.01 -0.67 4.01
N MET A 124 -1.92 0.13 4.56
CA MET A 124 -2.47 -0.07 5.91
C MET A 124 -3.30 -1.37 5.97
N GLN A 125 -4.04 -1.67 4.92
CA GLN A 125 -4.82 -2.91 4.81
C GLN A 125 -3.91 -4.15 4.74
N ILE A 126 -2.81 -4.09 3.98
CA ILE A 126 -1.77 -5.15 3.96
C ILE A 126 -1.22 -5.41 5.37
N ILE A 127 -0.90 -4.36 6.11
CA ILE A 127 -0.43 -4.49 7.50
C ILE A 127 -1.50 -5.19 8.35
N ASN A 128 -2.75 -4.76 8.27
CA ASN A 128 -3.86 -5.35 9.03
C ASN A 128 -4.02 -6.85 8.73
N ILE A 129 -4.02 -7.23 7.46
CA ILE A 129 -4.13 -8.64 7.02
C ILE A 129 -2.91 -9.45 7.50
N SER A 130 -1.72 -8.92 7.35
CA SER A 130 -0.47 -9.60 7.77
C SER A 130 -0.39 -9.80 9.28
N GLU A 131 -1.11 -8.99 10.07
CA GLU A 131 -1.25 -9.13 11.53
C GLU A 131 -2.46 -10.02 11.92
N GLY A 132 -3.11 -10.67 10.97
CA GLY A 132 -4.23 -11.59 11.21
C GLY A 132 -5.61 -10.92 11.22
N GLY A 133 -5.70 -9.67 10.79
CA GLY A 133 -6.97 -8.95 10.63
C GLY A 133 -7.68 -9.32 9.33
N THR A 134 -8.94 -8.85 9.20
CA THR A 134 -9.77 -9.00 8.01
C THR A 134 -10.19 -7.65 7.47
N LEU A 135 -10.80 -7.63 6.28
CA LEU A 135 -11.32 -6.42 5.63
C LEU A 135 -12.80 -6.58 5.31
N CYS A 136 -13.53 -5.49 5.39
CA CYS A 136 -14.86 -5.40 4.80
C CYS A 136 -14.71 -5.11 3.30
N GLN A 137 -15.15 -6.04 2.44
CA GLN A 137 -15.00 -5.93 0.98
C GLN A 137 -15.82 -4.78 0.39
N ASN A 138 -16.95 -4.45 1.00
CA ASN A 138 -17.81 -3.34 0.58
C ASN A 138 -18.22 -2.52 1.81
N ILE A 139 -18.06 -1.21 1.73
CA ILE A 139 -18.49 -0.28 2.76
C ILE A 139 -19.78 0.38 2.29
N ASP A 140 -20.87 0.25 3.04
CA ASP A 140 -22.19 0.83 2.70
C ASP A 140 -22.15 2.35 2.55
N THR A 141 -21.13 2.99 3.13
CA THR A 141 -20.91 4.45 3.07
C THR A 141 -19.94 4.85 1.94
N TYR A 142 -19.86 4.07 0.86
CA TYR A 142 -18.94 4.31 -0.25
C TYR A 142 -18.93 5.75 -0.76
N LEU A 143 -20.12 6.38 -0.87
CA LEU A 143 -20.24 7.77 -1.34
C LEU A 143 -19.60 8.80 -0.40
N GLU A 144 -19.43 8.47 0.87
CA GLU A 144 -18.78 9.32 1.87
C GLU A 144 -17.26 9.20 1.86
N HIS A 145 -16.73 8.13 1.24
CA HIS A 145 -15.30 7.82 1.22
C HIS A 145 -14.66 7.86 -0.17
N SER A 146 -15.44 8.10 -1.23
CA SER A 146 -14.93 8.16 -2.61
C SER A 146 -14.83 9.58 -3.13
N ILE A 147 -13.87 9.81 -4.04
CA ILE A 147 -13.76 11.08 -4.76
C ILE A 147 -15.00 11.24 -5.65
N ARG A 148 -15.76 12.30 -5.42
CA ARG A 148 -16.95 12.60 -6.23
C ARG A 148 -16.57 13.05 -7.64
N LYS A 149 -17.52 12.90 -8.59
CA LYS A 149 -17.33 13.32 -9.99
C LYS A 149 -17.01 14.82 -10.16
N ASP A 150 -17.40 15.65 -9.17
CA ASP A 150 -17.08 17.07 -9.11
C ASP A 150 -15.69 17.37 -8.54
N GLY A 151 -14.89 16.33 -8.23
CA GLY A 151 -13.54 16.44 -7.70
C GLY A 151 -13.49 16.65 -6.18
N TRP A 152 -14.64 16.64 -5.48
CA TRP A 152 -14.66 16.77 -4.04
C TRP A 152 -14.08 15.51 -3.39
N ILE A 153 -13.12 15.71 -2.48
CA ILE A 153 -12.49 14.66 -1.68
C ILE A 153 -13.17 14.66 -0.30
N PRO A 154 -13.75 13.53 0.12
CA PRO A 154 -14.40 13.49 1.43
C PRO A 154 -13.38 13.64 2.55
N TYR A 155 -13.70 14.46 3.52
CA TYR A 155 -12.96 14.59 4.76
C TYR A 155 -13.85 14.12 5.91
N HIS A 156 -13.28 13.36 6.82
CA HIS A 156 -13.92 13.00 8.07
C HIS A 156 -12.89 13.01 9.19
N SER A 157 -13.33 13.32 10.40
CA SER A 157 -12.47 13.27 11.57
C SER A 157 -12.10 11.82 11.92
N ILE A 158 -10.90 11.64 12.43
CA ILE A 158 -10.42 10.38 13.00
C ILE A 158 -10.06 10.57 14.46
N LYS A 159 -10.30 9.55 15.27
CA LYS A 159 -9.86 9.50 16.67
C LYS A 159 -8.58 8.68 16.77
N ILE A 160 -7.56 9.29 17.33
CA ILE A 160 -6.27 8.65 17.53
C ILE A 160 -6.21 8.08 18.94
N LYS A 161 -6.04 6.77 19.02
CA LYS A 161 -5.98 6.08 20.31
C LYS A 161 -4.72 6.49 21.08
N LYS A 162 -4.89 6.89 22.35
CA LYS A 162 -3.77 7.24 23.25
C LYS A 162 -2.76 6.09 23.36
N ASN A 163 -1.50 6.47 23.56
CA ASN A 163 -0.37 5.54 23.71
C ASN A 163 -0.06 4.68 22.46
N THR A 164 -0.58 5.03 21.30
CA THR A 164 -0.16 4.46 20.02
C THR A 164 1.03 5.23 19.43
N ILE A 165 1.76 4.60 18.49
CA ILE A 165 2.86 5.27 17.77
C ILE A 165 2.35 6.52 17.05
N LEU A 166 1.18 6.44 16.43
CA LEU A 166 0.59 7.59 15.73
C LEU A 166 0.30 8.75 16.68
N HIS A 167 -0.26 8.46 17.87
CA HIS A 167 -0.48 9.47 18.90
C HIS A 167 0.84 10.13 19.36
N GLN A 168 1.90 9.34 19.56
CA GLN A 168 3.21 9.86 19.96
C GLN A 168 3.86 10.73 18.88
N LEU A 169 3.63 10.42 17.60
CA LEU A 169 4.19 11.15 16.46
C LEU A 169 3.46 12.47 16.19
N LEU A 170 2.15 12.49 16.34
CA LEU A 170 1.32 13.64 15.98
C LEU A 170 0.97 14.53 17.18
N ASP A 171 1.02 13.99 18.40
CA ASP A 171 0.64 14.66 19.66
C ASP A 171 -0.78 15.28 19.63
N ILE A 172 -1.72 14.57 18.97
CA ILE A 172 -3.13 14.95 18.84
C ILE A 172 -4.03 13.74 19.09
N GLU A 173 -5.24 13.99 19.64
CA GLU A 173 -6.23 12.92 19.92
C GLU A 173 -7.32 12.83 18.84
N GLU A 174 -7.58 13.92 18.13
CA GLU A 174 -8.59 14.02 17.05
C GLU A 174 -8.04 14.88 15.91
N TYR A 175 -8.27 14.43 14.67
CA TYR A 175 -7.86 15.09 13.45
C TYR A 175 -8.98 15.09 12.42
#